data_23e741c3270738961a43a2fa53d248d9
#
_entry.id   23e741c3270738961a43a2fa53d248d9
#
_cell.length_a   1.000
_cell.length_b   1.000
_cell.length_c   1.000
_cell.angle_alpha   90.00
_cell.angle_beta   90.00
_cell.angle_gamma   90.00
#
_symmetry.space_group_name_H-M   'P 1'
#
loop_
_entity.id
_entity.type
_entity.pdbx_description
1 polymer ?
#
loop_
_entity_poly.entity_id
_entity_poly.type
_entity_poly.pdbx_seq_one_letter_code
_entity_poly.pdbx_strand_id
1 'polypeptide(L)'
;RDITAGLPRVEEVFEKRAPKNPAVVNIADGMVTGVKDLGKEKIITVLPDVTDTKKTKKGASEIEYKFHYRRMPLVKVGDHVKQGDIITDGSADIDDVFKYAGVEKAKEYVIMEVGKIYELQGETVSRKHIEIIVRQMFSRYKVSETGASTLTEGEVVDDTMLAEHGKDVKAEPVVMGI
;
A
#
# COMPACT_ATOMS: atom_id res chain seq x y z
N ARG A 1 -10.73 7.30 20.94
CA ARG A 1 -10.57 8.37 19.92
C ARG A 1 -9.36 8.05 19.09
N ASP A 2 -9.58 7.37 17.98
CA ASP A 2 -8.48 6.96 17.05
C ASP A 2 -8.29 8.01 15.94
N ILE A 3 -8.30 9.29 16.29
CA ILE A 3 -8.14 10.36 15.31
C ILE A 3 -6.80 11.00 15.57
N THR A 4 -5.77 10.47 14.93
CA THR A 4 -4.54 11.21 14.73
C THR A 4 -4.78 12.12 13.53
N ALA A 5 -5.01 13.40 13.79
CA ALA A 5 -5.25 14.41 12.77
C ALA A 5 -4.15 15.46 12.80
N GLY A 6 -3.90 16.10 11.68
CA GLY A 6 -2.90 17.17 11.56
C GLY A 6 -1.46 16.67 11.50
N LEU A 7 -0.52 17.47 12.05
CA LEU A 7 0.91 17.18 12.00
C LEU A 7 1.31 15.80 12.53
N PRO A 8 0.73 15.28 13.63
CA PRO A 8 1.02 13.91 14.07
C PRO A 8 0.67 12.85 13.02
N ARG A 9 -0.33 13.09 12.18
CA ARG A 9 -0.66 12.19 11.09
C ARG A 9 0.38 12.22 9.97
N VAL A 10 0.97 13.40 9.70
CA VAL A 10 2.09 13.51 8.75
C VAL A 10 3.28 12.69 9.21
N GLU A 11 3.61 12.75 10.51
CA GLU A 11 4.68 11.93 11.11
C GLU A 11 4.38 10.44 10.96
N GLU A 12 3.16 9.99 11.26
CA GLU A 12 2.77 8.58 11.08
C GLU A 12 2.96 8.10 9.63
N VAL A 13 2.62 8.93 8.66
CA VAL A 13 2.76 8.59 7.24
C VAL A 13 4.24 8.51 6.85
N PHE A 14 5.06 9.49 7.23
CA PHE A 14 6.49 9.50 6.89
C PHE A 14 7.28 8.43 7.65
N GLU A 15 6.95 8.13 8.89
CA GLU A 15 7.54 7.02 9.64
C GLU A 15 7.02 5.64 9.20
N LYS A 16 6.10 5.61 8.25
CA LYS A 16 5.48 4.36 7.76
C LYS A 16 4.82 3.54 8.87
N ARG A 17 4.14 4.19 9.80
CA ARG A 17 3.38 3.48 10.84
C ARG A 17 2.08 2.92 10.27
N ALA A 18 1.82 1.65 10.58
CA ALA A 18 0.55 1.03 10.21
C ALA A 18 -0.62 1.67 10.99
N PRO A 19 -1.70 2.09 10.32
CA PRO A 19 -2.88 2.60 10.98
C PRO A 19 -3.56 1.49 11.81
N LYS A 20 -4.18 1.84 12.93
CA LYS A 20 -4.86 0.87 13.81
C LYS A 20 -5.99 0.12 13.13
N ASN A 21 -6.76 0.82 12.31
CA ASN A 21 -7.85 0.24 11.52
C ASN A 21 -7.63 0.62 10.07
N PRO A 22 -6.74 -0.07 9.35
CA PRO A 22 -6.38 0.30 7.99
C PRO A 22 -7.56 0.16 7.04
N ALA A 23 -7.59 0.99 6.01
CA ALA A 23 -8.45 0.79 4.87
C ALA A 23 -8.06 -0.50 4.15
N VAL A 24 -9.04 -1.19 3.59
CA VAL A 24 -8.80 -2.45 2.86
C VAL A 24 -8.27 -2.16 1.47
N VAL A 25 -7.16 -2.79 1.13
CA VAL A 25 -6.58 -2.79 -0.21
C VAL A 25 -6.94 -4.11 -0.91
N ASN A 26 -7.53 -4.03 -2.10
CA ASN A 26 -7.89 -5.20 -2.87
C ASN A 26 -6.66 -5.93 -3.41
N ILE A 27 -6.60 -7.24 -3.22
CA ILE A 27 -5.41 -8.06 -3.56
C ILE A 27 -5.46 -8.70 -4.95
N ALA A 28 -6.61 -8.69 -5.63
CA ALA A 28 -6.77 -9.29 -6.94
C ALA A 28 -7.87 -8.58 -7.75
N ASP A 29 -7.71 -8.56 -9.07
CA ASP A 29 -8.77 -8.09 -9.96
C ASP A 29 -10.00 -8.98 -9.82
N GLY A 30 -11.18 -8.39 -9.76
CA GLY A 30 -12.40 -9.14 -9.61
C GLY A 30 -13.65 -8.28 -9.46
N MET A 31 -14.76 -8.94 -9.19
CA MET A 31 -16.06 -8.30 -9.01
C MET A 31 -16.54 -8.45 -7.57
N VAL A 32 -17.07 -7.36 -7.01
CA VAL A 32 -17.68 -7.37 -5.68
C VAL A 32 -18.98 -8.17 -5.73
N THR A 33 -19.05 -9.27 -4.98
CA THR A 33 -20.21 -10.15 -4.92
C THR A 33 -21.06 -9.95 -3.67
N GLY A 34 -20.50 -9.34 -2.64
CA GLY A 34 -21.21 -9.09 -1.39
C GLY A 34 -20.62 -7.97 -0.56
N VAL A 35 -21.50 -7.23 0.11
CA VAL A 35 -21.16 -6.26 1.16
C VAL A 35 -22.10 -6.54 2.32
N LYS A 36 -21.56 -7.01 3.46
CA LYS A 36 -22.34 -7.39 4.64
C LYS A 36 -21.90 -6.56 5.86
N ASP A 37 -22.88 -6.16 6.65
CA ASP A 37 -22.66 -5.52 7.95
C ASP A 37 -23.11 -6.49 9.04
N LEU A 38 -22.17 -6.91 9.89
CA LEU A 38 -22.42 -7.81 11.03
C LEU A 38 -22.49 -7.06 12.36
N GLY A 39 -22.52 -5.74 12.34
CA GLY A 39 -22.59 -4.86 13.52
C GLY A 39 -21.24 -4.61 14.18
N LYS A 40 -20.46 -5.65 14.48
CA LYS A 40 -19.10 -5.53 15.05
C LYS A 40 -18.01 -5.44 13.99
N GLU A 41 -18.25 -6.03 12.85
CA GLU A 41 -17.37 -6.04 11.69
C GLU A 41 -18.19 -5.96 10.41
N LYS A 42 -17.56 -5.54 9.32
CA LYS A 42 -18.13 -5.53 7.98
C LYS A 42 -17.29 -6.41 7.08
N ILE A 43 -17.92 -6.98 6.06
CA ILE A 43 -17.28 -7.90 5.13
C ILE A 43 -17.57 -7.45 3.69
N ILE A 44 -16.53 -7.33 2.88
CA ILE A 44 -16.64 -7.21 1.43
C ILE A 44 -16.15 -8.51 0.82
N THR A 45 -16.94 -9.09 -0.07
CA THR A 45 -16.60 -10.32 -0.79
C THR A 45 -16.31 -9.98 -2.25
N VAL A 46 -15.16 -10.41 -2.74
CA VAL A 46 -14.73 -10.22 -4.13
C VAL A 46 -14.49 -11.57 -4.78
N LEU A 47 -15.11 -11.79 -5.93
CA LEU A 47 -14.84 -12.94 -6.79
C LEU A 47 -13.72 -12.57 -7.75
N PRO A 48 -12.52 -13.18 -7.65
CA PRO A 48 -11.41 -12.88 -8.53
C PRO A 48 -11.69 -13.23 -9.98
N ASP A 49 -11.21 -12.41 -10.92
CA ASP A 49 -11.21 -12.74 -12.33
C ASP A 49 -10.23 -13.90 -12.58
N VAL A 50 -10.69 -14.95 -13.23
CA VAL A 50 -9.88 -16.15 -13.52
C VAL A 50 -8.99 -15.86 -14.73
N THR A 51 -7.86 -15.18 -14.51
CA THR A 51 -6.88 -14.94 -15.59
C THR A 51 -5.61 -15.79 -15.47
N ASP A 52 -5.39 -16.48 -14.35
CA ASP A 52 -4.18 -17.32 -14.17
C ASP A 52 -4.51 -18.82 -14.18
N THR A 53 -4.40 -19.41 -15.35
CA THR A 53 -4.61 -20.84 -15.63
C THR A 53 -3.58 -21.78 -14.98
N LYS A 54 -2.65 -21.29 -14.16
CA LYS A 54 -1.55 -22.13 -13.61
C LYS A 54 -1.66 -22.51 -12.14
N LYS A 55 -2.61 -21.98 -11.35
CA LYS A 55 -2.70 -22.27 -9.90
C LYS A 55 -4.07 -22.67 -9.34
N THR A 56 -5.11 -22.82 -10.12
CA THR A 56 -6.42 -23.19 -9.59
C THR A 56 -6.95 -24.51 -10.14
N LYS A 57 -6.60 -25.60 -9.46
CA LYS A 57 -7.29 -26.91 -9.57
C LYS A 57 -8.59 -26.98 -8.75
N LYS A 58 -9.04 -25.86 -8.14
CA LYS A 58 -10.36 -25.74 -7.48
C LYS A 58 -10.91 -24.36 -7.80
N GLY A 59 -12.19 -24.27 -8.14
CA GLY A 59 -12.86 -23.06 -8.58
C GLY A 59 -12.48 -21.82 -7.77
N ALA A 60 -12.44 -20.67 -8.42
CA ALA A 60 -12.06 -19.39 -7.82
C ALA A 60 -12.83 -19.21 -6.50
N SER A 61 -12.13 -19.28 -5.37
CA SER A 61 -12.74 -19.01 -4.09
C SER A 61 -12.90 -17.53 -3.90
N GLU A 62 -14.07 -17.10 -3.46
CA GLU A 62 -14.30 -15.70 -3.11
C GLU A 62 -13.30 -15.25 -2.03
N ILE A 63 -12.83 -14.02 -2.17
CA ILE A 63 -11.94 -13.38 -1.19
C ILE A 63 -12.81 -12.57 -0.25
N GLU A 64 -12.74 -12.85 1.04
CA GLU A 64 -13.44 -12.12 2.07
C GLU A 64 -12.51 -11.12 2.75
N TYR A 65 -12.88 -9.83 2.70
CA TYR A 65 -12.20 -8.77 3.43
C TYR A 65 -13.02 -8.37 4.64
N LYS A 66 -12.49 -8.70 5.83
CA LYS A 66 -13.09 -8.28 7.10
C LYS A 66 -12.46 -6.99 7.57
N PHE A 67 -13.27 -6.03 7.97
CA PHE A 67 -12.80 -4.74 8.45
C PHE A 67 -13.68 -4.18 9.56
N HIS A 68 -13.14 -3.20 10.26
CA HIS A 68 -13.77 -2.63 11.44
C HIS A 68 -15.09 -1.93 11.08
N TYR A 69 -16.12 -2.06 11.90
CA TYR A 69 -17.46 -1.51 11.67
C TYR A 69 -17.50 0.00 11.39
N ARG A 70 -16.53 0.77 11.91
CA ARG A 70 -16.41 2.21 11.68
C ARG A 70 -15.99 2.59 10.26
N ARG A 71 -15.44 1.65 9.51
CA ARG A 71 -15.07 1.88 8.11
C ARG A 71 -16.29 1.73 7.21
N MET A 72 -16.34 2.55 6.19
CA MET A 72 -17.41 2.53 5.20
C MET A 72 -16.89 1.90 3.91
N PRO A 73 -17.64 0.96 3.33
CA PRO A 73 -17.29 0.44 2.00
C PRO A 73 -17.44 1.54 0.95
N LEU A 74 -16.46 1.66 0.07
CA LEU A 74 -16.49 2.58 -1.08
C LEU A 74 -17.00 1.92 -2.35
N VAL A 75 -17.26 0.61 -2.28
CA VAL A 75 -17.71 -0.22 -3.40
C VAL A 75 -19.07 -0.82 -3.10
N LYS A 76 -19.79 -1.18 -4.17
CA LYS A 76 -21.10 -1.83 -4.13
C LYS A 76 -21.03 -3.19 -4.80
N VAL A 77 -22.00 -4.04 -4.51
CA VAL A 77 -22.19 -5.31 -5.22
C VAL A 77 -22.33 -5.06 -6.72
N GLY A 78 -21.56 -5.77 -7.52
CA GLY A 78 -21.48 -5.60 -8.97
C GLY A 78 -20.35 -4.70 -9.47
N ASP A 79 -19.67 -3.97 -8.58
CA ASP A 79 -18.52 -3.15 -8.97
C ASP A 79 -17.32 -4.04 -9.32
N HIS A 80 -16.62 -3.68 -10.39
CA HIS A 80 -15.34 -4.29 -10.73
C HIS A 80 -14.20 -3.56 -10.04
N VAL A 81 -13.35 -4.29 -9.33
CA VAL A 81 -12.20 -3.76 -8.58
C VAL A 81 -10.91 -4.36 -9.10
N LYS A 82 -9.86 -3.55 -9.11
CA LYS A 82 -8.53 -3.96 -9.55
C LYS A 82 -7.62 -4.23 -8.35
N GLN A 83 -6.59 -5.01 -8.57
CA GLN A 83 -5.54 -5.22 -7.59
C GLN A 83 -4.93 -3.87 -7.18
N GLY A 84 -4.82 -3.63 -5.88
CA GLY A 84 -4.31 -2.39 -5.32
C GLY A 84 -5.33 -1.27 -5.13
N ASP A 85 -6.60 -1.47 -5.52
CA ASP A 85 -7.66 -0.51 -5.24
C ASP A 85 -8.00 -0.49 -3.74
N ILE A 86 -8.20 0.72 -3.20
CA ILE A 86 -8.66 0.91 -1.82
C ILE A 86 -10.19 0.86 -1.84
N ILE A 87 -10.76 -0.15 -1.20
CA ILE A 87 -12.21 -0.45 -1.27
C ILE A 87 -13.00 -0.02 -0.04
N THR A 88 -12.34 0.53 0.97
CA THR A 88 -12.98 1.17 2.14
C THR A 88 -12.41 2.55 2.37
N ASP A 89 -13.15 3.36 3.13
CA ASP A 89 -12.63 4.64 3.62
C ASP A 89 -11.48 4.46 4.62
N GLY A 90 -10.86 5.57 4.98
CA GLY A 90 -9.77 5.62 5.96
C GLY A 90 -8.40 5.56 5.32
N SER A 91 -7.39 5.44 6.17
CA SER A 91 -6.00 5.39 5.73
C SER A 91 -5.57 3.95 5.49
N ALA A 92 -5.05 3.68 4.30
CA ALA A 92 -4.47 2.38 3.98
C ALA A 92 -3.06 2.23 4.58
N ASP A 93 -2.65 1.00 4.80
CA ASP A 93 -1.26 0.70 5.10
C ASP A 93 -0.41 0.88 3.83
N ILE A 94 0.68 1.65 3.96
CA ILE A 94 1.57 1.94 2.83
C ILE A 94 2.20 0.66 2.28
N ASP A 95 2.51 -0.31 3.14
CA ASP A 95 3.05 -1.60 2.71
C ASP A 95 2.06 -2.38 1.85
N ASP A 96 0.77 -2.36 2.17
CA ASP A 96 -0.26 -3.01 1.37
C ASP A 96 -0.43 -2.32 0.02
N VAL A 97 -0.46 -0.98 0.00
CA VAL A 97 -0.52 -0.22 -1.25
C VAL A 97 0.70 -0.49 -2.11
N PHE A 98 1.89 -0.51 -1.52
CA PHE A 98 3.13 -0.83 -2.21
C PHE A 98 3.10 -2.25 -2.79
N LYS A 99 2.69 -3.23 -2.00
CA LYS A 99 2.66 -4.64 -2.39
C LYS A 99 1.68 -4.93 -3.52
N TYR A 100 0.48 -4.36 -3.47
CA TYR A 100 -0.60 -4.70 -4.39
C TYR A 100 -0.81 -3.69 -5.51
N ALA A 101 -0.53 -2.41 -5.29
CA ALA A 101 -0.69 -1.36 -6.28
C ALA A 101 0.62 -0.97 -6.99
N GLY A 102 1.77 -1.34 -6.43
CA GLY A 102 3.09 -1.02 -6.97
C GLY A 102 3.68 0.28 -6.45
N VAL A 103 4.96 0.52 -6.80
CA VAL A 103 5.78 1.64 -6.32
C VAL A 103 5.15 3.00 -6.64
N GLU A 104 4.77 3.22 -7.89
CA GLU A 104 4.28 4.53 -8.34
C GLU A 104 2.96 4.91 -7.67
N LYS A 105 2.03 3.98 -7.54
CA LYS A 105 0.77 4.21 -6.84
C LYS A 105 0.98 4.42 -5.34
N ALA A 106 1.93 3.72 -4.74
CA ALA A 106 2.27 3.93 -3.33
C ALA A 106 2.86 5.32 -3.08
N LYS A 107 3.75 5.81 -3.96
CA LYS A 107 4.26 7.18 -3.93
C LYS A 107 3.13 8.21 -4.04
N GLU A 108 2.26 8.05 -5.04
CA GLU A 108 1.10 8.93 -5.23
C GLU A 108 0.18 8.92 -4.00
N TYR A 109 -0.06 7.77 -3.41
CA TYR A 109 -0.87 7.64 -2.20
C TYR A 109 -0.28 8.46 -1.04
N VAL A 110 1.01 8.35 -0.78
CA VAL A 110 1.69 9.12 0.28
C VAL A 110 1.61 10.62 0.00
N ILE A 111 1.89 11.04 -1.24
CA ILE A 111 1.82 12.44 -1.66
C ILE A 111 0.41 13.01 -1.44
N MET A 112 -0.60 12.25 -1.84
CA MET A 112 -2.00 12.64 -1.68
C MET A 112 -2.41 12.74 -0.21
N GLU A 113 -2.07 11.76 0.60
CA GLU A 113 -2.39 11.75 2.05
C GLU A 113 -1.75 12.93 2.77
N VAL A 114 -0.47 13.18 2.55
CA VAL A 114 0.24 14.31 3.16
C VAL A 114 -0.33 15.64 2.68
N GLY A 115 -0.53 15.79 1.37
CA GLY A 115 -1.13 17.00 0.79
C GLY A 115 -2.50 17.31 1.37
N LYS A 116 -3.36 16.30 1.50
CA LYS A 116 -4.69 16.43 2.11
C LYS A 116 -4.64 16.88 3.56
N ILE A 117 -3.68 16.39 4.34
CA ILE A 117 -3.52 16.77 5.74
C ILE A 117 -3.19 18.26 5.85
N TYR A 118 -2.22 18.73 5.05
CA TYR A 118 -1.87 20.15 5.05
C TYR A 118 -3.01 21.05 4.56
N GLU A 119 -3.73 20.64 3.51
CA GLU A 119 -4.91 21.35 3.02
C GLU A 119 -5.99 21.50 4.10
N LEU A 120 -6.26 20.44 4.86
CA LEU A 120 -7.19 20.47 5.98
C LEU A 120 -6.73 21.35 7.14
N GLN A 121 -5.44 21.63 7.25
CA GLN A 121 -4.85 22.57 8.21
C GLN A 121 -4.86 24.02 7.70
N GLY A 122 -5.33 24.27 6.48
CA GLY A 122 -5.29 25.59 5.85
C GLY A 122 -3.93 25.99 5.32
N GLU A 123 -2.98 25.05 5.26
CA GLU A 123 -1.63 25.27 4.76
C GLU A 123 -1.45 24.73 3.35
N THR A 124 -0.81 25.49 2.50
CA THR A 124 -0.49 25.05 1.13
C THR A 124 0.97 24.66 1.04
N VAL A 125 1.20 23.34 0.93
CA VAL A 125 2.54 22.80 0.70
C VAL A 125 2.69 22.40 -0.75
N SER A 126 3.78 22.84 -1.39
CA SER A 126 4.06 22.48 -2.76
C SER A 126 4.23 20.95 -2.88
N ARG A 127 3.53 20.35 -3.83
CA ARG A 127 3.65 18.92 -4.18
C ARG A 127 5.11 18.51 -4.38
N LYS A 128 5.94 19.37 -4.97
CA LYS A 128 7.37 19.08 -5.20
C LYS A 128 8.16 18.84 -3.92
N HIS A 129 7.84 19.55 -2.83
CA HIS A 129 8.50 19.33 -1.54
C HIS A 129 8.13 17.96 -0.95
N ILE A 130 6.87 17.59 -1.04
CA ILE A 130 6.41 16.27 -0.60
C ILE A 130 7.06 15.16 -1.45
N GLU A 131 7.13 15.35 -2.76
CA GLU A 131 7.75 14.41 -3.69
C GLU A 131 9.24 14.13 -3.38
N ILE A 132 9.99 15.13 -2.95
CA ILE A 132 11.40 14.96 -2.55
C ILE A 132 11.49 14.00 -1.36
N ILE A 133 10.66 14.20 -0.33
CA ILE A 133 10.63 13.36 0.86
C ILE A 133 10.18 11.93 0.51
N VAL A 134 9.11 11.82 -0.28
CA VAL A 134 8.59 10.52 -0.73
C VAL A 134 9.61 9.76 -1.56
N ARG A 135 10.36 10.44 -2.43
CA ARG A 135 11.46 9.81 -3.18
C ARG A 135 12.47 9.15 -2.23
N GLN A 136 12.80 9.79 -1.12
CA GLN A 136 13.72 9.21 -0.13
C GLN A 136 13.15 7.94 0.53
N MET A 137 11.86 7.90 0.83
CA MET A 137 11.21 6.71 1.40
C MET A 137 11.28 5.50 0.46
N PHE A 138 11.27 5.71 -0.85
CA PHE A 138 11.26 4.67 -1.90
C PHE A 138 12.60 4.49 -2.60
N SER A 139 13.69 5.05 -2.08
CA SER A 139 15.03 4.96 -2.66
C SER A 139 15.83 3.77 -2.16
N ARG A 140 15.24 2.89 -1.39
CA ARG A 140 15.92 1.75 -0.76
C ARG A 140 15.53 0.43 -1.42
N TYR A 141 16.51 -0.47 -1.43
CA TYR A 141 16.37 -1.82 -1.96
C TYR A 141 16.89 -2.83 -0.96
N LYS A 142 16.21 -3.95 -0.81
CA LYS A 142 16.65 -5.08 -0.01
C LYS A 142 17.30 -6.11 -0.91
N VAL A 143 18.55 -6.45 -0.61
CA VAL A 143 19.31 -7.44 -1.37
C VAL A 143 18.70 -8.82 -1.20
N SER A 144 18.33 -9.47 -2.30
CA SER A 144 17.79 -10.84 -2.33
C SER A 144 18.84 -11.85 -2.78
N GLU A 145 19.74 -11.46 -3.68
CA GLU A 145 20.88 -12.29 -4.12
C GLU A 145 22.13 -11.41 -4.20
N THR A 146 23.19 -11.82 -3.53
CA THR A 146 24.42 -11.03 -3.38
C THR A 146 25.34 -11.09 -4.60
N GLY A 147 25.17 -12.10 -5.46
CA GLY A 147 26.09 -12.34 -6.59
C GLY A 147 27.55 -12.40 -6.14
N ALA A 148 28.42 -11.73 -6.87
CA ALA A 148 29.85 -11.61 -6.55
C ALA A 148 30.19 -10.36 -5.70
N SER A 149 29.17 -9.70 -5.12
CA SER A 149 29.34 -8.47 -4.34
C SER A 149 29.73 -8.74 -2.88
N THR A 150 30.16 -7.69 -2.18
CA THR A 150 30.44 -7.73 -0.74
C THR A 150 29.20 -7.47 0.11
N LEU A 151 28.03 -7.30 -0.52
CA LEU A 151 26.77 -7.08 0.17
C LEU A 151 26.26 -8.35 0.85
N THR A 152 25.40 -8.18 1.86
CA THR A 152 24.81 -9.29 2.61
C THR A 152 23.35 -9.48 2.19
N GLU A 153 22.91 -10.73 2.09
CA GLU A 153 21.50 -11.02 1.85
C GLU A 153 20.62 -10.42 2.95
N GLY A 154 19.59 -9.69 2.55
CA GLY A 154 18.71 -8.94 3.45
C GLY A 154 19.18 -7.54 3.79
N GLU A 155 20.36 -7.13 3.35
CA GLU A 155 20.87 -5.77 3.52
C GLU A 155 20.02 -4.76 2.74
N VAL A 156 19.83 -3.58 3.35
CA VAL A 156 19.09 -2.48 2.70
C VAL A 156 20.11 -1.47 2.18
N VAL A 157 20.07 -1.27 0.87
CA VAL A 157 21.01 -0.41 0.12
C VAL A 157 20.23 0.66 -0.65
N ASP A 158 20.92 1.73 -1.03
CA ASP A 158 20.39 2.76 -1.92
C ASP A 158 20.77 2.52 -3.40
N ASP A 159 20.20 3.33 -4.28
CA ASP A 159 20.47 3.26 -5.72
C ASP A 159 21.96 3.37 -6.07
N THR A 160 22.72 4.18 -5.32
CA THR A 160 24.14 4.41 -5.57
C THR A 160 24.95 3.17 -5.24
N MET A 161 24.72 2.59 -4.06
CA MET A 161 25.38 1.34 -3.65
C MET A 161 25.04 0.20 -4.57
N LEU A 162 23.78 0.12 -5.01
CA LEU A 162 23.36 -0.93 -5.94
C LEU A 162 24.04 -0.78 -7.31
N ALA A 163 24.23 0.46 -7.78
CA ALA A 163 24.92 0.73 -9.04
C ALA A 163 26.43 0.43 -8.96
N GLU A 164 27.06 0.66 -7.82
CA GLU A 164 28.51 0.42 -7.59
C GLU A 164 28.85 -1.09 -7.55
N HIS A 165 27.94 -1.92 -7.05
CA HIS A 165 28.20 -3.36 -6.83
C HIS A 165 27.84 -4.24 -8.03
N GLY A 166 27.37 -3.67 -9.14
CA GLY A 166 27.29 -4.29 -10.44
C GLY A 166 26.03 -5.09 -10.73
N LYS A 167 26.03 -5.72 -11.91
CA LYS A 167 24.82 -6.32 -12.53
C LYS A 167 24.37 -7.65 -11.95
N ASP A 168 25.17 -8.25 -11.06
CA ASP A 168 24.90 -9.59 -10.54
C ASP A 168 24.13 -9.59 -9.22
N VAL A 169 23.90 -8.41 -8.63
CA VAL A 169 23.11 -8.25 -7.40
C VAL A 169 21.64 -8.13 -7.76
N LYS A 170 20.82 -8.99 -7.18
CA LYS A 170 19.37 -8.82 -7.24
C LYS A 170 18.87 -8.18 -5.96
N ALA A 171 18.08 -7.14 -6.11
CA ALA A 171 17.48 -6.44 -5.00
C ALA A 171 16.03 -6.06 -5.32
N GLU A 172 15.19 -6.09 -4.31
CA GLU A 172 13.78 -5.72 -4.40
C GLU A 172 13.56 -4.35 -3.76
N PRO A 173 12.75 -3.47 -4.38
CA PRO A 173 12.45 -2.18 -3.80
C PRO A 173 11.71 -2.35 -2.47
N VAL A 174 12.05 -1.52 -1.50
CA VAL A 174 11.38 -1.49 -0.19
C VAL A 174 11.00 -0.07 0.19
N VAL A 175 9.96 0.08 0.98
CA VAL A 175 9.54 1.36 1.56
C VAL A 175 10.09 1.47 2.96
N MET A 176 10.82 2.55 3.22
CA MET A 176 11.37 2.85 4.54
C MET A 176 10.76 4.13 5.08
N GLY A 177 10.42 4.13 6.36
CA GLY A 177 10.12 5.36 7.08
C GLY A 177 11.36 6.23 7.24
N ILE A 178 11.14 7.54 7.34
CA ILE A 178 12.17 8.54 7.60
C ILE A 178 12.00 9.11 9.00
#